data_87edd8ef42bfc1c7bb64ddb952a3649e
#
_entry.id   87edd8ef42bfc1c7bb64ddb952a3649e
#
_cell.length_a   1.000
_cell.length_b   1.000
_cell.length_c   1.000
_cell.angle_alpha   90.00
_cell.angle_beta   90.00
_cell.angle_gamma   90.00
#
_symmetry.space_group_name_H-M   'P 1'
#
loop_
_entity.id
_entity.type
_entity.pdbx_description
1 polymer ?
#
loop_
_entity_poly.entity_id
_entity_poly.type
_entity_poly.pdbx_seq_one_letter_code
_entity_poly.pdbx_strand_id
1 'polypeptide(L)'
;MPLQDFSRAEAAALLPGRPANMHKGNRGRLLVVGGSDRYPGAPALSALAALRSGSGVVSLLSSSVVCAACAARLPEVVYLPDGGDWTRTALNEAPSLAAAVVGPGLGRAAESLSVVRDLWVRWPKPLLVDGDGLFALSGVAVEACFSRGDAVLTPHEGEAARLLGISSDAVRNDRLSAARRLAERWGCVLLKGNPTIVAWRGGEMARRLSWGGPELSVPGSGDVLSGCIGAFLAMGLAARDAALLGASLHGMAGARLRPGGVDGVLASEIADALRPAMEALRS
;
A
#
# COMPACT_ATOMS: atom_id res chain seq x y z
N MET A 1 -21.22 2.18 -14.95
CA MET A 1 -20.01 1.33 -14.74
C MET A 1 -20.35 0.29 -13.69
N PRO A 2 -20.38 -1.01 -14.03
CA PRO A 2 -20.78 -2.08 -13.11
C PRO A 2 -19.70 -2.34 -12.05
N LEU A 3 -20.09 -2.88 -10.89
CA LEU A 3 -19.22 -3.47 -9.88
C LEU A 3 -19.19 -4.98 -10.12
N GLN A 4 -18.02 -5.54 -10.36
CA GLN A 4 -17.83 -6.97 -10.59
C GLN A 4 -16.95 -7.60 -9.53
N ASP A 5 -17.25 -8.85 -9.18
CA ASP A 5 -16.39 -9.62 -8.29
C ASP A 5 -15.06 -9.94 -8.96
N PHE A 6 -13.99 -9.84 -8.18
CA PHE A 6 -12.67 -10.26 -8.59
C PHE A 6 -12.40 -11.66 -8.05
N SER A 7 -12.24 -12.61 -8.95
CA SER A 7 -12.16 -14.03 -8.62
C SER A 7 -10.75 -14.47 -8.20
N ARG A 8 -10.67 -15.63 -7.52
CA ARG A 8 -9.40 -16.28 -7.18
C ARG A 8 -8.55 -16.60 -8.43
N ALA A 9 -9.20 -17.06 -9.50
CA ALA A 9 -8.51 -17.38 -10.75
C ALA A 9 -7.86 -16.15 -11.40
N GLU A 10 -8.56 -15.00 -11.38
CA GLU A 10 -8.01 -13.73 -11.86
C GLU A 10 -6.83 -13.28 -10.98
N ALA A 11 -6.94 -13.43 -9.65
CA ALA A 11 -5.83 -13.11 -8.74
C ALA A 11 -4.62 -14.03 -9.00
N ALA A 12 -4.83 -15.33 -9.22
CA ALA A 12 -3.77 -16.28 -9.54
C ALA A 12 -3.06 -15.92 -10.86
N ALA A 13 -3.80 -15.48 -11.86
CA ALA A 13 -3.24 -15.06 -13.15
C ALA A 13 -2.34 -13.80 -13.05
N LEU A 14 -2.52 -12.98 -12.01
CA LEU A 14 -1.68 -11.81 -11.75
C LEU A 14 -0.38 -12.14 -11.00
N LEU A 15 -0.25 -13.34 -10.41
CA LEU A 15 0.94 -13.68 -9.65
C LEU A 15 2.20 -13.69 -10.54
N PRO A 16 3.24 -12.92 -10.18
CA PRO A 16 4.51 -12.97 -10.90
C PRO A 16 5.12 -14.37 -10.89
N GLY A 17 5.61 -14.80 -12.04
CA GLY A 17 6.33 -16.08 -12.18
C GLY A 17 7.56 -16.17 -11.27
N ARG A 18 8.04 -17.41 -11.03
CA ARG A 18 9.24 -17.71 -10.24
C ARG A 18 10.17 -18.63 -11.06
N PRO A 19 10.82 -18.16 -12.12
CA PRO A 19 11.80 -18.97 -12.85
C PRO A 19 12.98 -19.33 -11.94
N ALA A 20 13.56 -20.53 -12.17
CA ALA A 20 14.62 -21.08 -11.32
C ALA A 20 15.90 -20.22 -11.28
N ASN A 21 16.16 -19.45 -12.33
CA ASN A 21 17.32 -18.54 -12.45
C ASN A 21 17.06 -17.12 -11.91
N MET A 22 15.99 -16.94 -11.15
CA MET A 22 15.63 -15.62 -10.58
C MET A 22 16.63 -15.21 -9.49
N HIS A 23 17.04 -13.95 -9.53
CA HIS A 23 17.85 -13.31 -8.48
C HIS A 23 17.11 -12.11 -7.87
N LYS A 24 17.60 -11.58 -6.73
CA LYS A 24 16.95 -10.48 -5.99
C LYS A 24 16.66 -9.24 -6.85
N GLY A 25 17.50 -8.93 -7.84
CA GLY A 25 17.30 -7.79 -8.75
C GLY A 25 16.08 -7.92 -9.66
N ASN A 26 15.65 -9.14 -9.98
CA ASN A 26 14.47 -9.38 -10.83
C ASN A 26 13.14 -9.18 -10.09
N ARG A 27 13.16 -9.03 -8.76
CA ARG A 27 11.96 -8.91 -7.93
C ARG A 27 11.69 -7.48 -7.47
N GLY A 28 12.33 -6.53 -8.11
CA GLY A 28 12.17 -5.12 -7.83
C GLY A 28 12.77 -4.67 -6.49
N ARG A 29 12.93 -3.37 -6.37
CA ARG A 29 13.41 -2.69 -5.16
C ARG A 29 12.35 -1.69 -4.74
N LEU A 30 11.81 -1.85 -3.53
CA LEU A 30 10.78 -0.99 -2.97
C LEU A 30 11.39 -0.01 -1.97
N LEU A 31 10.98 1.25 -2.04
CA LEU A 31 11.20 2.24 -0.98
C LEU A 31 9.94 2.35 -0.13
N VAL A 32 10.09 2.29 1.18
CA VAL A 32 9.05 2.68 2.14
C VAL A 32 9.48 4.00 2.78
N VAL A 33 8.63 5.01 2.72
CA VAL A 33 8.83 6.33 3.35
C VAL A 33 7.76 6.52 4.40
N GLY A 34 8.15 6.50 5.66
CA GLY A 34 7.17 6.56 6.75
C GLY A 34 7.80 6.51 8.12
N GLY A 35 6.93 6.41 9.12
CA GLY A 35 7.33 6.37 10.50
C GLY A 35 7.52 7.75 11.13
N SER A 36 7.21 7.80 12.40
CA SER A 36 7.43 8.92 13.30
C SER A 36 7.66 8.37 14.71
N ASP A 37 8.09 9.20 15.64
CA ASP A 37 8.32 8.78 17.03
C ASP A 37 7.07 8.15 17.66
N ARG A 38 5.88 8.59 17.22
CA ARG A 38 4.61 8.04 17.68
C ARG A 38 4.23 6.72 17.00
N TYR A 39 4.64 6.51 15.76
CA TYR A 39 4.24 5.36 14.94
C TYR A 39 5.44 4.67 14.28
N PRO A 40 6.42 4.20 15.06
CA PRO A 40 7.62 3.58 14.50
C PRO A 40 7.33 2.20 13.87
N GLY A 41 6.26 1.53 14.30
CA GLY A 41 5.91 0.19 13.83
C GLY A 41 5.24 0.15 12.46
N ALA A 42 4.57 1.21 12.03
CA ALA A 42 3.82 1.23 10.77
C ALA A 42 4.71 0.96 9.54
N PRO A 43 5.85 1.67 9.34
CA PRO A 43 6.73 1.39 8.21
C PRO A 43 7.44 0.03 8.33
N ALA A 44 7.65 -0.49 9.55
CA ALA A 44 8.19 -1.83 9.76
C ALA A 44 7.21 -2.90 9.26
N LEU A 45 5.91 -2.76 9.54
CA LEU A 45 4.87 -3.65 9.03
C LEU A 45 4.77 -3.61 7.51
N SER A 46 4.86 -2.42 6.91
CA SER A 46 4.90 -2.29 5.45
C SER A 46 6.14 -2.96 4.86
N ALA A 47 7.31 -2.76 5.45
CA ALA A 47 8.55 -3.38 5.00
C ALA A 47 8.51 -4.92 5.13
N LEU A 48 8.03 -5.43 6.27
CA LEU A 48 7.84 -6.87 6.49
C LEU A 48 6.90 -7.47 5.45
N ALA A 49 5.74 -6.85 5.24
CA ALA A 49 4.76 -7.30 4.27
C ALA A 49 5.32 -7.31 2.84
N ALA A 50 6.12 -6.31 2.47
CA ALA A 50 6.78 -6.28 1.18
C ALA A 50 7.78 -7.42 1.00
N LEU A 51 8.60 -7.73 2.02
CA LEU A 51 9.51 -8.88 2.04
C LEU A 51 8.73 -10.20 1.93
N ARG A 52 7.66 -10.37 2.71
CA ARG A 52 6.80 -11.58 2.70
C ARG A 52 6.05 -11.76 1.38
N SER A 53 5.74 -10.67 0.69
CA SER A 53 5.18 -10.69 -0.68
C SER A 53 6.24 -10.93 -1.75
N GLY A 54 7.51 -10.96 -1.38
CA GLY A 54 8.61 -11.38 -2.22
C GLY A 54 9.30 -10.26 -2.98
N SER A 55 9.25 -9.01 -2.51
CA SER A 55 10.13 -7.94 -3.01
C SER A 55 11.60 -8.33 -2.89
N GLY A 56 12.41 -8.01 -3.89
CA GLY A 56 13.82 -8.40 -3.92
C GLY A 56 14.69 -7.64 -2.93
N VAL A 57 14.42 -6.37 -2.75
CA VAL A 57 15.04 -5.48 -1.76
C VAL A 57 14.00 -4.50 -1.26
N VAL A 58 13.97 -4.26 0.03
CA VAL A 58 13.15 -3.22 0.65
C VAL A 58 14.07 -2.23 1.34
N SER A 59 13.90 -0.94 1.03
CA SER A 59 14.58 0.16 1.71
C SER A 59 13.56 0.92 2.54
N LEU A 60 13.94 1.34 3.74
CA LEU A 60 13.13 2.19 4.62
C LEU A 60 13.81 3.54 4.82
N LEU A 61 13.14 4.61 4.40
CA LEU A 61 13.51 6.00 4.70
C LEU A 61 12.65 6.50 5.86
N SER A 62 13.32 6.82 6.96
CA SER A 62 12.67 7.30 8.18
C SER A 62 13.68 8.06 9.07
N SER A 63 13.19 8.57 10.21
CA SER A 63 14.09 9.14 11.22
C SER A 63 15.11 8.10 11.71
N SER A 64 16.28 8.55 12.18
CA SER A 64 17.31 7.65 12.69
C SER A 64 16.81 6.81 13.87
N VAL A 65 15.92 7.36 14.71
CA VAL A 65 15.30 6.65 15.84
C VAL A 65 14.42 5.50 15.34
N VAL A 66 13.56 5.76 14.35
CA VAL A 66 12.69 4.73 13.75
C VAL A 66 13.53 3.67 13.04
N CYS A 67 14.53 4.07 12.26
CA CYS A 67 15.45 3.14 11.59
C CYS A 67 16.13 2.21 12.59
N ALA A 68 16.67 2.73 13.71
CA ALA A 68 17.31 1.93 14.75
C ALA A 68 16.32 0.95 15.40
N ALA A 69 15.11 1.39 15.72
CA ALA A 69 14.06 0.54 16.30
C ALA A 69 13.64 -0.60 15.35
N CYS A 70 13.52 -0.30 14.06
CA CYS A 70 13.13 -1.28 13.04
C CYS A 70 14.26 -2.27 12.74
N ALA A 71 15.51 -1.82 12.69
CA ALA A 71 16.69 -2.65 12.36
C ALA A 71 16.88 -3.83 13.31
N ALA A 72 16.53 -3.66 14.57
CA ALA A 72 16.59 -4.73 15.56
C ALA A 72 15.64 -5.91 15.25
N ARG A 73 14.60 -5.69 14.47
CA ARG A 73 13.55 -6.69 14.14
C ARG A 73 13.55 -7.13 12.68
N LEU A 74 14.06 -6.31 11.77
CA LEU A 74 14.04 -6.53 10.31
C LEU A 74 15.44 -6.30 9.72
N PRO A 75 16.42 -7.17 10.00
CA PRO A 75 17.79 -7.00 9.50
C PRO A 75 17.90 -7.13 7.97
N GLU A 76 16.84 -7.61 7.28
CA GLU A 76 16.78 -7.75 5.82
C GLU A 76 16.50 -6.43 5.09
N VAL A 77 16.08 -5.38 5.83
CA VAL A 77 15.74 -4.07 5.26
C VAL A 77 16.98 -3.20 5.15
N VAL A 78 17.10 -2.45 4.07
CA VAL A 78 18.12 -1.40 3.91
C VAL A 78 17.60 -0.11 4.54
N TYR A 79 18.27 0.37 5.57
CA TYR A 79 17.86 1.57 6.29
C TYR A 79 18.53 2.81 5.72
N LEU A 80 17.71 3.80 5.34
CA LEU A 80 18.15 5.12 4.87
C LEU A 80 17.78 6.12 5.96
N PRO A 81 18.72 6.42 6.89
CA PRO A 81 18.43 7.33 7.99
C PRO A 81 18.26 8.76 7.46
N ASP A 82 17.48 9.52 8.21
CA ASP A 82 17.20 10.92 7.94
C ASP A 82 18.49 11.73 7.78
N GLY A 83 18.67 12.31 6.59
CA GLY A 83 19.75 13.27 6.30
C GLY A 83 19.25 14.71 6.31
N GLY A 84 18.08 15.01 6.92
CA GLY A 84 17.47 16.34 7.04
C GLY A 84 16.53 16.69 5.86
N ASP A 85 16.62 16.02 4.72
CA ASP A 85 15.74 16.23 3.56
C ASP A 85 15.33 14.88 2.96
N TRP A 86 14.18 14.37 3.39
CA TRP A 86 13.65 13.09 2.94
C TRP A 86 13.28 13.08 1.46
N THR A 87 12.79 14.20 0.93
CA THR A 87 12.47 14.32 -0.49
C THR A 87 13.72 14.12 -1.32
N ARG A 88 14.80 14.84 -0.99
CA ARG A 88 16.07 14.72 -1.70
C ARG A 88 16.67 13.32 -1.58
N THR A 89 16.66 12.75 -0.37
CA THR A 89 17.16 11.38 -0.15
C THR A 89 16.38 10.38 -1.01
N ALA A 90 15.05 10.42 -1.00
CA ALA A 90 14.21 9.54 -1.81
C ALA A 90 14.49 9.69 -3.31
N LEU A 91 14.59 10.93 -3.82
CA LEU A 91 14.84 11.20 -5.24
C LEU A 91 16.22 10.77 -5.69
N ASN A 92 17.25 10.88 -4.85
CA ASN A 92 18.59 10.39 -5.14
C ASN A 92 18.63 8.85 -5.25
N GLU A 93 17.83 8.15 -4.46
CA GLU A 93 17.70 6.69 -4.52
C GLU A 93 16.82 6.19 -5.69
N ALA A 94 15.95 7.04 -6.25
CA ALA A 94 14.97 6.68 -7.26
C ALA A 94 15.55 5.91 -8.47
N PRO A 95 16.76 6.20 -9.00
CA PRO A 95 17.32 5.43 -10.12
C PRO A 95 17.50 3.94 -9.81
N SER A 96 17.76 3.59 -8.54
CA SER A 96 17.97 2.21 -8.10
C SER A 96 16.69 1.48 -7.69
N LEU A 97 15.57 2.19 -7.58
CA LEU A 97 14.30 1.73 -7.06
C LEU A 97 13.28 1.47 -8.18
N ALA A 98 12.29 0.65 -7.94
CA ALA A 98 11.23 0.32 -8.90
C ALA A 98 9.87 0.94 -8.50
N ALA A 99 9.60 1.13 -7.20
CA ALA A 99 8.38 1.76 -6.70
C ALA A 99 8.62 2.33 -5.30
N ALA A 100 7.67 3.13 -4.80
CA ALA A 100 7.65 3.58 -3.42
C ALA A 100 6.26 3.44 -2.76
N VAL A 101 6.28 3.28 -1.44
CA VAL A 101 5.14 3.41 -0.53
C VAL A 101 5.43 4.61 0.37
N VAL A 102 4.50 5.55 0.48
CA VAL A 102 4.66 6.72 1.33
C VAL A 102 3.45 6.93 2.24
N GLY A 103 3.69 7.24 3.50
CA GLY A 103 2.66 7.63 4.45
C GLY A 103 2.45 6.74 5.66
N PRO A 104 2.76 5.44 5.68
CA PRO A 104 2.59 4.60 6.87
C PRO A 104 3.25 5.21 8.10
N GLY A 105 2.45 5.64 9.08
CA GLY A 105 2.93 6.22 10.34
C GLY A 105 3.76 7.50 10.24
N LEU A 106 3.70 8.21 9.12
CA LEU A 106 4.56 9.37 8.82
C LEU A 106 4.34 10.55 9.78
N GLY A 107 3.15 10.62 10.38
CA GLY A 107 2.74 11.76 11.19
C GLY A 107 2.27 12.95 10.33
N ARG A 108 1.84 14.01 11.03
CA ARG A 108 1.19 15.17 10.38
C ARG A 108 1.95 16.48 10.62
N ALA A 109 3.22 16.41 10.93
CA ALA A 109 4.08 17.59 10.94
C ALA A 109 4.15 18.20 9.53
N ALA A 110 4.32 19.51 9.45
CA ALA A 110 4.31 20.22 8.15
C ALA A 110 5.39 19.67 7.20
N GLU A 111 6.54 19.34 7.74
CA GLU A 111 7.69 18.77 7.02
C GLU A 111 7.33 17.39 6.45
N SER A 112 6.70 16.52 7.25
CA SER A 112 6.26 15.20 6.82
C SER A 112 5.23 15.29 5.69
N LEU A 113 4.27 16.23 5.81
CA LEU A 113 3.25 16.44 4.77
C LEU A 113 3.86 17.00 3.48
N SER A 114 4.91 17.83 3.57
CA SER A 114 5.59 18.37 2.37
C SER A 114 6.31 17.26 1.61
N VAL A 115 6.96 16.31 2.29
CA VAL A 115 7.60 15.14 1.65
C VAL A 115 6.62 14.37 0.76
N VAL A 116 5.39 14.13 1.25
CA VAL A 116 4.37 13.40 0.46
C VAL A 116 3.99 14.20 -0.80
N ARG A 117 3.75 15.50 -0.66
CA ARG A 117 3.35 16.37 -1.78
C ARG A 117 4.45 16.47 -2.83
N ASP A 118 5.69 16.60 -2.37
CA ASP A 118 6.86 16.64 -3.26
C ASP A 118 7.04 15.30 -3.99
N LEU A 119 6.94 14.17 -3.30
CA LEU A 119 7.03 12.85 -3.91
C LEU A 119 5.85 12.58 -4.85
N TRP A 120 4.65 13.07 -4.53
CA TRP A 120 3.50 12.98 -5.44
C TRP A 120 3.81 13.59 -6.81
N VAL A 121 4.45 14.74 -6.84
CA VAL A 121 4.76 15.49 -8.08
C VAL A 121 6.05 15.00 -8.75
N ARG A 122 7.08 14.71 -7.95
CA ARG A 122 8.46 14.55 -8.45
C ARG A 122 8.94 13.10 -8.53
N TRP A 123 8.29 12.16 -7.84
CA TRP A 123 8.71 10.76 -7.84
C TRP A 123 8.48 10.13 -9.21
N PRO A 124 9.53 9.57 -9.89
CA PRO A 124 9.45 9.18 -11.30
C PRO A 124 8.99 7.73 -11.54
N LYS A 125 8.54 7.03 -10.51
CA LYS A 125 8.19 5.60 -10.53
C LYS A 125 6.79 5.38 -9.96
N PRO A 126 6.19 4.17 -10.05
CA PRO A 126 4.94 3.86 -9.36
C PRO A 126 4.99 4.22 -7.86
N LEU A 127 3.89 4.77 -7.36
CA LEU A 127 3.77 5.28 -6.00
C LEU A 127 2.50 4.78 -5.33
N LEU A 128 2.63 4.21 -4.15
CA LEU A 128 1.49 3.96 -3.27
C LEU A 128 1.45 5.00 -2.15
N VAL A 129 0.26 5.55 -1.89
CA VAL A 129 0.04 6.51 -0.79
C VAL A 129 -1.01 5.95 0.16
N ASP A 130 -0.66 5.87 1.46
CA ASP A 130 -1.55 5.39 2.52
C ASP A 130 -1.44 6.25 3.80
N GLY A 131 -2.37 6.11 4.70
CA GLY A 131 -2.34 6.69 6.04
C GLY A 131 -2.17 8.22 6.05
N ASP A 132 -1.15 8.71 6.76
CA ASP A 132 -0.89 10.15 6.83
C ASP A 132 -0.49 10.76 5.48
N GLY A 133 -0.03 9.94 4.53
CA GLY A 133 0.17 10.36 3.15
C GLY A 133 -1.13 10.79 2.46
N LEU A 134 -2.22 10.08 2.69
CA LEU A 134 -3.55 10.46 2.18
C LEU A 134 -4.05 11.76 2.81
N PHE A 135 -3.72 11.99 4.09
CA PHE A 135 -3.99 13.27 4.73
C PHE A 135 -3.24 14.41 4.06
N ALA A 136 -1.97 14.22 3.72
CA ALA A 136 -1.18 15.22 3.00
C ALA A 136 -1.77 15.58 1.64
N LEU A 137 -2.26 14.58 0.90
CA LEU A 137 -2.87 14.78 -0.42
C LEU A 137 -4.23 15.50 -0.36
N SER A 138 -4.95 15.45 0.75
CA SER A 138 -6.22 16.17 0.87
C SER A 138 -6.07 17.72 0.78
N GLY A 139 -4.85 18.23 0.95
CA GLY A 139 -4.52 19.64 0.77
C GLY A 139 -3.86 20.00 -0.58
N VAL A 140 -3.79 19.05 -1.52
CA VAL A 140 -3.18 19.26 -2.85
C VAL A 140 -4.20 19.87 -3.80
N ALA A 141 -3.76 20.84 -4.61
CA ALA A 141 -4.60 21.45 -5.65
C ALA A 141 -5.13 20.39 -6.64
N VAL A 142 -6.35 20.62 -7.14
CA VAL A 142 -7.04 19.64 -8.01
C VAL A 142 -6.22 19.30 -9.25
N GLU A 143 -5.55 20.28 -9.82
CA GLU A 143 -4.72 20.13 -11.03
C GLU A 143 -3.55 19.16 -10.80
N ALA A 144 -2.93 19.20 -9.61
CA ALA A 144 -1.85 18.30 -9.25
C ALA A 144 -2.31 16.85 -9.00
N CYS A 145 -3.60 16.64 -8.69
CA CYS A 145 -4.14 15.28 -8.49
C CYS A 145 -4.08 14.45 -9.77
N PHE A 146 -4.27 15.05 -10.92
CA PHE A 146 -4.27 14.38 -12.23
C PHE A 146 -2.86 14.10 -12.80
N SER A 147 -1.81 14.48 -12.09
CA SER A 147 -0.43 14.36 -12.60
C SER A 147 0.05 12.92 -12.74
N ARG A 148 -0.57 11.95 -12.06
CA ARG A 148 -0.12 10.55 -12.02
C ARG A 148 -1.17 9.55 -12.52
N GLY A 149 -0.73 8.61 -13.37
CA GLY A 149 -1.52 7.44 -13.79
C GLY A 149 -1.06 6.12 -13.17
N ASP A 150 0.11 6.12 -12.52
CA ASP A 150 0.80 4.95 -11.96
C ASP A 150 0.70 4.87 -10.42
N ALA A 151 -0.14 5.70 -9.81
CA ALA A 151 -0.32 5.73 -8.36
C ALA A 151 -1.46 4.84 -7.87
N VAL A 152 -1.30 4.31 -6.65
CA VAL A 152 -2.34 3.61 -5.88
C VAL A 152 -2.58 4.36 -4.58
N LEU A 153 -3.83 4.70 -4.31
CA LEU A 153 -4.28 5.22 -3.02
C LEU A 153 -5.11 4.15 -2.30
N THR A 154 -4.91 4.01 -0.98
CA THR A 154 -5.58 2.97 -0.17
C THR A 154 -6.43 3.55 0.96
N PRO A 155 -7.38 4.48 0.69
CA PRO A 155 -8.17 5.11 1.74
C PRO A 155 -9.16 4.16 2.40
N HIS A 156 -9.34 4.28 3.73
CA HIS A 156 -10.56 3.86 4.40
C HIS A 156 -11.65 4.94 4.24
N GLU A 157 -12.88 4.70 4.70
CA GLU A 157 -14.02 5.62 4.50
C GLU A 157 -13.76 7.06 4.97
N GLY A 158 -13.12 7.23 6.13
CA GLY A 158 -12.82 8.56 6.65
C GLY A 158 -11.74 9.31 5.85
N GLU A 159 -10.75 8.60 5.33
CA GLU A 159 -9.72 9.17 4.42
C GLU A 159 -10.32 9.52 3.07
N ALA A 160 -11.18 8.64 2.52
CA ALA A 160 -11.91 8.87 1.28
C ALA A 160 -12.83 10.10 1.38
N ALA A 161 -13.54 10.24 2.49
CA ALA A 161 -14.39 11.39 2.78
C ALA A 161 -13.60 12.70 2.76
N ARG A 162 -12.43 12.72 3.40
CA ARG A 162 -11.53 13.89 3.44
C ARG A 162 -11.01 14.24 2.04
N LEU A 163 -10.56 13.25 1.27
CA LEU A 163 -10.07 13.44 -0.10
C LEU A 163 -11.15 13.97 -1.05
N LEU A 164 -12.42 13.62 -0.81
CA LEU A 164 -13.57 14.06 -1.61
C LEU A 164 -14.23 15.35 -1.08
N GLY A 165 -13.90 15.77 0.15
CA GLY A 165 -14.57 16.90 0.79
C GLY A 165 -16.05 16.62 1.12
N ILE A 166 -16.39 15.38 1.50
CA ILE A 166 -17.74 14.93 1.88
C ILE A 166 -17.74 14.24 3.24
N SER A 167 -18.90 13.87 3.77
CA SER A 167 -18.98 13.11 5.03
C SER A 167 -18.64 11.63 4.85
N SER A 168 -18.16 10.98 5.92
CA SER A 168 -17.93 9.52 5.92
C SER A 168 -19.22 8.73 5.68
N ASP A 169 -20.37 9.26 6.13
CA ASP A 169 -21.68 8.65 5.86
C ASP A 169 -22.03 8.68 4.36
N ALA A 170 -21.72 9.77 3.67
CA ALA A 170 -21.92 9.86 2.23
C ALA A 170 -21.04 8.82 1.48
N VAL A 171 -19.81 8.60 1.93
CA VAL A 171 -18.95 7.54 1.37
C VAL A 171 -19.55 6.15 1.64
N ARG A 172 -20.04 5.93 2.85
CA ARG A 172 -20.60 4.63 3.30
C ARG A 172 -21.86 4.27 2.52
N ASN A 173 -22.72 5.26 2.29
CA ASN A 173 -24.00 5.08 1.58
C ASN A 173 -23.80 4.78 0.08
N ASP A 174 -22.73 5.29 -0.55
CA ASP A 174 -22.42 4.99 -1.96
C ASP A 174 -20.90 4.84 -2.15
N ARG A 175 -20.38 3.70 -1.68
CA ARG A 175 -18.96 3.36 -1.74
C ARG A 175 -18.44 3.28 -3.17
N LEU A 176 -19.27 2.79 -4.10
CA LEU A 176 -18.89 2.65 -5.50
C LEU A 176 -18.70 4.00 -6.17
N SER A 177 -19.62 4.93 -5.98
CA SER A 177 -19.49 6.30 -6.50
C SER A 177 -18.28 7.00 -5.89
N ALA A 178 -18.07 6.85 -4.57
CA ALA A 178 -16.92 7.42 -3.90
C ALA A 178 -15.58 6.89 -4.47
N ALA A 179 -15.45 5.56 -4.63
CA ALA A 179 -14.26 4.94 -5.19
C ALA A 179 -13.98 5.43 -6.62
N ARG A 180 -15.00 5.59 -7.45
CA ARG A 180 -14.88 6.10 -8.82
C ARG A 180 -14.43 7.56 -8.86
N ARG A 181 -15.08 8.41 -8.09
CA ARG A 181 -14.73 9.85 -8.01
C ARG A 181 -13.28 10.03 -7.58
N LEU A 182 -12.83 9.21 -6.62
CA LEU A 182 -11.43 9.20 -6.21
C LEU A 182 -10.52 8.70 -7.34
N ALA A 183 -10.90 7.62 -8.03
CA ALA A 183 -10.08 7.06 -9.11
C ALA A 183 -9.92 8.02 -10.29
N GLU A 184 -10.99 8.70 -10.69
CA GLU A 184 -10.92 9.73 -11.74
C GLU A 184 -9.94 10.85 -11.36
N ARG A 185 -9.90 11.22 -10.09
CA ARG A 185 -9.03 12.28 -9.59
C ARG A 185 -7.59 11.82 -9.37
N TRP A 186 -7.38 10.62 -8.80
CA TRP A 186 -6.09 10.19 -8.24
C TRP A 186 -5.40 9.02 -8.97
N GLY A 187 -6.04 8.37 -9.93
CA GLY A 187 -5.49 7.24 -10.68
C GLY A 187 -6.10 5.92 -10.28
N CYS A 188 -5.44 5.08 -9.49
CA CYS A 188 -5.99 3.84 -8.96
C CYS A 188 -6.31 4.00 -7.47
N VAL A 189 -7.49 3.58 -7.05
CA VAL A 189 -7.94 3.67 -5.66
C VAL A 189 -8.46 2.32 -5.18
N LEU A 190 -7.96 1.89 -4.04
CA LEU A 190 -8.48 0.78 -3.25
C LEU A 190 -9.21 1.36 -2.04
N LEU A 191 -10.53 1.42 -2.07
CA LEU A 191 -11.36 1.84 -0.95
C LEU A 191 -11.49 0.68 0.04
N LYS A 192 -10.76 0.78 1.16
CA LYS A 192 -10.76 -0.24 2.24
C LYS A 192 -12.14 -0.38 2.87
N GLY A 193 -12.52 -1.58 3.24
CA GLY A 193 -13.77 -1.91 3.95
C GLY A 193 -14.40 -3.20 3.43
N ASN A 194 -15.62 -3.47 3.85
CA ASN A 194 -16.37 -4.65 3.42
C ASN A 194 -17.61 -4.25 2.59
N PRO A 195 -17.63 -4.54 1.27
CA PRO A 195 -16.50 -5.09 0.50
C PRO A 195 -15.41 -4.05 0.22
N THR A 196 -14.18 -4.51 -0.01
CA THR A 196 -13.13 -3.68 -0.59
C THR A 196 -13.45 -3.42 -2.07
N ILE A 197 -13.27 -2.17 -2.52
CA ILE A 197 -13.54 -1.77 -3.91
C ILE A 197 -12.26 -1.21 -4.53
N VAL A 198 -11.86 -1.74 -5.69
CA VAL A 198 -10.78 -1.20 -6.51
C VAL A 198 -11.38 -0.55 -7.75
N ALA A 199 -11.06 0.72 -7.95
CA ALA A 199 -11.44 1.50 -9.13
C ALA A 199 -10.21 2.22 -9.69
N TRP A 200 -10.20 2.49 -11.00
CA TRP A 200 -9.09 3.19 -11.66
C TRP A 200 -9.61 4.14 -12.73
N ARG A 201 -8.83 5.15 -13.02
CA ARG A 201 -9.17 6.20 -14.01
C ARG A 201 -9.41 5.58 -15.39
N GLY A 202 -10.49 5.99 -16.04
CA GLY A 202 -10.87 5.46 -17.35
C GLY A 202 -11.30 3.99 -17.37
N GLY A 203 -11.41 3.35 -16.18
CA GLY A 203 -11.87 1.96 -16.10
C GLY A 203 -13.36 1.83 -16.41
N GLU A 204 -13.74 0.88 -17.25
CA GLU A 204 -15.14 0.61 -17.56
C GLU A 204 -15.92 -0.05 -16.41
N MET A 205 -15.20 -0.66 -15.46
CA MET A 205 -15.75 -1.35 -14.29
C MET A 205 -14.89 -1.12 -13.05
N ALA A 206 -15.50 -1.22 -11.86
CA ALA A 206 -14.80 -1.36 -10.61
C ALA A 206 -14.84 -2.83 -10.16
N ARG A 207 -13.86 -3.24 -9.34
CA ARG A 207 -13.76 -4.62 -8.85
C ARG A 207 -14.06 -4.68 -7.36
N ARG A 208 -14.86 -5.65 -6.99
CA ARG A 208 -15.20 -5.98 -5.60
C ARG A 208 -14.36 -7.16 -5.13
N LEU A 209 -13.75 -7.01 -3.96
CA LEU A 209 -13.01 -8.07 -3.30
C LEU A 209 -13.71 -8.41 -1.98
N SER A 210 -14.02 -9.68 -1.79
CA SER A 210 -14.77 -10.18 -0.63
C SER A 210 -13.95 -11.12 0.24
N TRP A 211 -12.62 -11.12 0.08
CA TRP A 211 -11.72 -11.89 0.95
C TRP A 211 -11.37 -11.12 2.20
N GLY A 212 -11.15 -11.88 3.27
CA GLY A 212 -10.91 -11.31 4.59
C GLY A 212 -12.22 -11.03 5.34
N GLY A 213 -12.08 -10.60 6.58
CA GLY A 213 -13.18 -10.31 7.47
C GLY A 213 -12.74 -9.56 8.72
N PRO A 214 -13.42 -9.77 9.88
CA PRO A 214 -13.13 -9.04 11.12
C PRO A 214 -11.69 -9.15 11.60
N GLU A 215 -10.99 -10.26 11.32
CA GLU A 215 -9.58 -10.48 11.64
C GLU A 215 -8.64 -9.44 11.03
N LEU A 216 -9.08 -8.73 9.99
CA LEU A 216 -8.33 -7.63 9.38
C LEU A 216 -8.58 -6.28 10.05
N SER A 217 -9.53 -6.19 10.98
CA SER A 217 -9.88 -4.95 11.68
C SER A 217 -8.95 -4.69 12.87
N VAL A 218 -7.65 -4.77 12.65
CA VAL A 218 -6.62 -4.59 13.68
C VAL A 218 -5.65 -3.45 13.30
N PRO A 219 -5.09 -2.75 14.30
CA PRO A 219 -4.09 -1.71 14.03
C PRO A 219 -2.90 -2.27 13.22
N GLY A 220 -2.49 -1.54 12.18
CA GLY A 220 -1.36 -1.93 11.33
C GLY A 220 -1.72 -2.84 10.14
N SER A 221 -2.96 -3.37 10.06
CA SER A 221 -3.43 -4.17 8.93
C SER A 221 -3.34 -3.39 7.60
N GLY A 222 -3.64 -2.08 7.61
CA GLY A 222 -3.47 -1.20 6.44
C GLY A 222 -2.01 -1.07 6.02
N ASP A 223 -1.08 -1.00 6.98
CA ASP A 223 0.36 -0.92 6.69
C ASP A 223 0.85 -2.21 6.02
N VAL A 224 0.35 -3.37 6.45
CA VAL A 224 0.61 -4.67 5.81
C VAL A 224 0.09 -4.68 4.37
N LEU A 225 -1.14 -4.21 4.15
CA LEU A 225 -1.74 -4.09 2.81
C LEU A 225 -0.88 -3.20 1.90
N SER A 226 -0.43 -2.06 2.42
CA SER A 226 0.39 -1.09 1.67
C SER A 226 1.72 -1.69 1.25
N GLY A 227 2.41 -2.41 2.14
CA GLY A 227 3.64 -3.12 1.83
C GLY A 227 3.45 -4.24 0.81
N CYS A 228 2.36 -5.00 0.92
CA CYS A 228 2.01 -6.07 -0.02
C CYS A 228 1.79 -5.53 -1.44
N ILE A 229 0.97 -4.48 -1.60
CA ILE A 229 0.73 -3.83 -2.89
C ILE A 229 2.03 -3.21 -3.43
N GLY A 230 2.79 -2.52 -2.57
CA GLY A 230 4.08 -1.91 -2.92
C GLY A 230 5.07 -2.91 -3.51
N ALA A 231 5.11 -4.13 -2.97
CA ALA A 231 5.95 -5.20 -3.51
C ALA A 231 5.58 -5.56 -4.97
N PHE A 232 4.29 -5.63 -5.30
CA PHE A 232 3.85 -5.93 -6.66
C PHE A 232 4.07 -4.77 -7.62
N LEU A 233 3.92 -3.52 -7.16
CA LEU A 233 4.36 -2.36 -7.94
C LEU A 233 5.85 -2.43 -8.25
N ALA A 234 6.67 -2.76 -7.26
CA ALA A 234 8.12 -2.90 -7.45
C ALA A 234 8.49 -4.06 -8.39
N MET A 235 7.67 -5.11 -8.46
CA MET A 235 7.83 -6.22 -9.42
C MET A 235 7.34 -5.87 -10.83
N GLY A 236 6.83 -4.65 -11.05
CA GLY A 236 6.42 -4.15 -12.37
C GLY A 236 4.94 -4.37 -12.73
N LEU A 237 4.10 -4.78 -11.78
CA LEU A 237 2.66 -4.82 -12.04
C LEU A 237 2.11 -3.40 -12.20
N ALA A 238 1.16 -3.24 -13.11
CA ALA A 238 0.39 -2.00 -13.22
C ALA A 238 -0.34 -1.69 -11.89
N ALA A 239 -0.58 -0.41 -11.62
CA ALA A 239 -1.21 0.06 -10.37
C ALA A 239 -2.51 -0.70 -10.03
N ARG A 240 -3.38 -0.90 -11.04
CA ARG A 240 -4.62 -1.67 -10.90
C ARG A 240 -4.35 -3.12 -10.47
N ASP A 241 -3.45 -3.79 -11.15
CA ASP A 241 -3.20 -5.22 -10.96
C ASP A 241 -2.48 -5.47 -9.62
N ALA A 242 -1.56 -4.58 -9.25
CA ALA A 242 -0.91 -4.60 -7.93
C ALA A 242 -1.92 -4.41 -6.79
N ALA A 243 -2.86 -3.46 -6.94
CA ALA A 243 -3.91 -3.22 -5.95
C ALA A 243 -4.86 -4.44 -5.81
N LEU A 244 -5.29 -5.02 -6.93
CA LEU A 244 -6.15 -6.20 -6.95
C LEU A 244 -5.47 -7.42 -6.32
N LEU A 245 -4.25 -7.74 -6.74
CA LEU A 245 -3.51 -8.89 -6.22
C LEU A 245 -3.15 -8.70 -4.75
N GLY A 246 -2.64 -7.52 -4.37
CA GLY A 246 -2.23 -7.23 -2.99
C GLY A 246 -3.42 -7.32 -2.02
N ALA A 247 -4.58 -6.75 -2.38
CA ALA A 247 -5.78 -6.84 -1.56
C ALA A 247 -6.31 -8.28 -1.46
N SER A 248 -6.23 -9.06 -2.55
CA SER A 248 -6.61 -10.47 -2.54
C SER A 248 -5.75 -11.28 -1.56
N LEU A 249 -4.43 -11.12 -1.65
CA LEU A 249 -3.50 -11.83 -0.78
C LEU A 249 -3.61 -11.40 0.67
N HIS A 250 -3.80 -10.11 0.93
CA HIS A 250 -4.03 -9.59 2.28
C HIS A 250 -5.31 -10.17 2.89
N GLY A 251 -6.42 -10.20 2.12
CA GLY A 251 -7.66 -10.81 2.54
C GLY A 251 -7.54 -12.32 2.78
N MET A 252 -6.85 -13.02 1.89
CA MET A 252 -6.58 -14.46 2.04
C MET A 252 -5.65 -14.75 3.22
N ALA A 253 -4.66 -13.89 3.49
CA ALA A 253 -3.79 -14.01 4.66
C ALA A 253 -4.57 -13.89 5.96
N GLY A 254 -5.45 -12.88 6.08
CA GLY A 254 -6.37 -12.75 7.22
C GLY A 254 -7.25 -13.99 7.40
N ALA A 255 -7.89 -14.44 6.33
CA ALA A 255 -8.77 -15.61 6.38
C ALA A 255 -8.07 -16.89 6.88
N ARG A 256 -6.76 -17.03 6.67
CA ARG A 256 -5.96 -18.16 7.18
C ARG A 256 -5.80 -18.14 8.70
N LEU A 257 -5.95 -16.99 9.33
CA LEU A 257 -5.81 -16.85 10.79
C LEU A 257 -7.11 -17.17 11.54
N ARG A 258 -8.27 -17.18 10.86
CA ARG A 258 -9.58 -17.43 11.48
C ARG A 258 -9.71 -18.72 12.27
N PRO A 259 -9.08 -19.87 11.89
CA PRO A 259 -9.16 -21.09 12.71
C PRO A 259 -8.64 -20.90 14.13
N GLY A 260 -7.74 -19.92 14.37
CA GLY A 260 -7.27 -19.55 15.70
C GLY A 260 -8.15 -18.52 16.43
N GLY A 261 -9.23 -18.07 15.80
CA GLY A 261 -10.09 -16.98 16.28
C GLY A 261 -9.91 -15.70 15.47
N VAL A 262 -10.85 -14.76 15.63
CA VAL A 262 -10.79 -13.45 14.93
C VAL A 262 -10.28 -12.35 15.86
N ASP A 263 -10.34 -12.56 17.16
CA ASP A 263 -9.89 -11.62 18.17
C ASP A 263 -8.41 -11.84 18.52
N GLY A 264 -7.70 -10.75 18.76
CA GLY A 264 -6.29 -10.79 19.19
C GLY A 264 -5.27 -11.05 18.06
N VAL A 265 -5.72 -11.06 16.79
CA VAL A 265 -4.82 -11.14 15.63
C VAL A 265 -3.90 -9.92 15.61
N LEU A 266 -2.61 -10.14 15.37
CA LEU A 266 -1.63 -9.09 15.19
C LEU A 266 -1.38 -8.82 13.70
N ALA A 267 -1.13 -7.56 13.33
CA ALA A 267 -0.81 -7.22 11.95
C ALA A 267 0.45 -7.94 11.44
N SER A 268 1.41 -8.25 12.31
CA SER A 268 2.59 -9.05 11.97
C SER A 268 2.24 -10.49 11.58
N GLU A 269 1.22 -11.09 12.20
CA GLU A 269 0.73 -12.42 11.82
C GLU A 269 0.08 -12.40 10.44
N ILE A 270 -0.66 -11.32 10.11
CA ILE A 270 -1.20 -11.13 8.76
C ILE A 270 -0.05 -11.03 7.75
N ALA A 271 1.01 -10.27 8.06
CA ALA A 271 2.18 -10.18 7.21
C ALA A 271 2.86 -11.54 7.01
N ASP A 272 3.03 -12.33 8.07
CA ASP A 272 3.61 -13.68 7.99
C ASP A 272 2.74 -14.65 7.20
N ALA A 273 1.41 -14.49 7.26
CA ALA A 273 0.45 -15.30 6.50
C ALA A 273 0.41 -14.96 4.99
N LEU A 274 0.99 -13.85 4.53
CA LEU A 274 1.04 -13.49 3.10
C LEU A 274 1.76 -14.55 2.26
N ARG A 275 2.91 -15.06 2.73
CA ARG A 275 3.66 -16.09 2.00
C ARG A 275 2.85 -17.37 1.80
N PRO A 276 2.29 -18.03 2.84
CA PRO A 276 1.45 -19.20 2.64
C PRO A 276 0.15 -18.92 1.87
N ALA A 277 -0.42 -17.70 1.94
CA ALA A 277 -1.55 -17.29 1.10
C ALA A 277 -1.16 -17.24 -0.39
N MET A 278 0.01 -16.71 -0.69
CA MET A 278 0.54 -16.65 -2.06
C MET A 278 0.83 -18.04 -2.64
N GLU A 279 1.40 -18.97 -1.85
CA GLU A 279 1.60 -20.34 -2.31
C GLU A 279 0.26 -21.06 -2.56
N ALA A 280 -0.73 -20.87 -1.68
CA ALA A 280 -2.07 -21.41 -1.89
C ALA A 280 -2.80 -20.80 -3.11
N LEU A 281 -2.43 -19.59 -3.55
CA LEU A 281 -2.99 -19.00 -4.75
C LEU A 281 -2.33 -19.55 -6.02
N ARG A 282 -1.12 -20.11 -5.93
CA ARG A 282 -0.39 -20.77 -7.03
C ARG A 282 -0.88 -22.19 -7.31
N SER A 283 -1.35 -22.90 -6.25
CA SER A 283 -1.95 -24.24 -6.32
C SER A 283 -3.40 -24.18 -6.82
#